data_c7f93ddb7273190136c280a13f2aec5b
#
_entry.id   c7f93ddb7273190136c280a13f2aec5b
#
_cell.length_a   1.000
_cell.length_b   1.000
_cell.length_c   1.000
_cell.angle_alpha   90.00
_cell.angle_beta   90.00
_cell.angle_gamma   90.00
#
_symmetry.space_group_name_H-M   'P 1'
#
loop_
_entity.id
_entity.type
_entity.pdbx_description
1 polymer ?
#
loop_
_entity_poly.entity_id
_entity_poly.type
_entity_poly.pdbx_seq_one_letter_code
_entity_poly.pdbx_strand_id
1 'polypeptide(L)'
;MNNQDKQVRNWKAIAATSVVVALAAVIALLVIGVKEFRDSFVKPAAESTVVTDATVAESSETEITEVTETTAEPEITETEVAEDIDYLSLWTSDAEAKKALVSYMEAITDENSPDYIPVEDRIAVFDMDGTILCETDPYYFDHCLLVYRVLEDPSYKNKASAFEKDVATRLQAKFDGDKTVEVSMVEHGQAVAMAFAGMTIDEFEDYVEMFKNQPAPGYNGMTRGEAFYKPMLQVIEYLQANDFKVYIVSGTDRLIVRGLIKNSVNLPRNQLIGSDELLVASNQGDVDGMEYTFTDKDKVVTGGKFIIKTLDMNKVTAIMTEIGIQPVLSFGNSTGDSAMANFTITNNKYKSLAFMLCCDDLERENGNTSKADNMKNLCKENNWIAISMKNDWTTIYGEGVTRKK
;
A
#
# COMPACT_ATOMS: atom_id res chain seq x y z
N MET A 1 25.51 41.70 44.16
CA MET A 1 25.05 41.42 42.78
C MET A 1 25.80 42.31 41.80
N ASN A 2 26.60 41.72 40.99
CA ASN A 2 27.52 42.43 40.09
C ASN A 2 26.77 42.99 38.87
N ASN A 3 27.26 44.06 38.28
CA ASN A 3 26.59 44.73 37.14
C ASN A 3 26.35 43.84 35.95
N GLN A 4 27.12 42.76 35.83
CA GLN A 4 26.93 41.73 34.77
C GLN A 4 25.66 40.92 34.98
N ASP A 5 25.28 40.59 36.21
CA ASP A 5 24.06 39.84 36.50
C ASP A 5 22.77 40.63 36.19
N LYS A 6 22.81 41.95 36.35
CA LYS A 6 21.71 42.84 35.97
C LYS A 6 21.53 42.94 34.44
N GLN A 7 22.66 43.02 33.70
CA GLN A 7 22.59 43.04 32.21
C GLN A 7 22.02 41.74 31.65
N VAL A 8 22.49 40.58 32.11
CA VAL A 8 21.99 39.25 31.67
C VAL A 8 20.51 39.08 31.97
N ARG A 9 20.00 39.54 33.10
CA ARG A 9 18.57 39.50 33.43
C ARG A 9 17.74 40.40 32.54
N ASN A 10 18.22 41.60 32.18
CA ASN A 10 17.56 42.52 31.26
C ASN A 10 17.48 41.91 29.83
N TRP A 11 18.55 41.31 29.35
CA TRP A 11 18.56 40.64 28.04
C TRP A 11 17.59 39.46 27.97
N LYS A 12 17.51 38.66 29.03
CA LYS A 12 16.52 37.56 29.10
C LYS A 12 15.09 38.04 29.16
N ALA A 13 14.83 39.17 29.86
CA ALA A 13 13.49 39.76 29.89
C ALA A 13 13.07 40.33 28.52
N ILE A 14 13.98 41.04 27.82
CA ILE A 14 13.73 41.59 26.47
C ILE A 14 13.51 40.45 25.48
N ALA A 15 14.32 39.37 25.50
CA ALA A 15 14.16 38.21 24.63
C ALA A 15 12.81 37.51 24.87
N ALA A 16 12.40 37.32 26.14
CA ALA A 16 11.11 36.71 26.48
C ALA A 16 9.92 37.57 25.96
N THR A 17 10.01 38.89 26.10
CA THR A 17 8.95 39.81 25.61
C THR A 17 8.85 39.79 24.09
N SER A 18 9.98 39.73 23.38
CA SER A 18 10.01 39.67 21.91
C SER A 18 9.40 38.39 21.37
N VAL A 19 9.62 37.24 22.05
CA VAL A 19 9.01 35.94 21.67
C VAL A 19 7.49 35.96 21.85
N VAL A 20 7.01 36.53 22.95
CA VAL A 20 5.57 36.63 23.23
C VAL A 20 4.86 37.54 22.20
N VAL A 21 5.47 38.67 21.83
CA VAL A 21 4.92 39.57 20.81
C VAL A 21 4.90 38.91 19.44
N ALA A 22 5.95 38.16 19.06
CA ALA A 22 5.98 37.43 17.81
C ALA A 22 4.92 36.31 17.76
N LEU A 23 4.72 35.58 18.86
CA LEU A 23 3.66 34.55 18.94
C LEU A 23 2.25 35.16 18.81
N ALA A 24 2.01 36.28 19.46
CA ALA A 24 0.73 37.01 19.38
C ALA A 24 0.45 37.50 17.94
N ALA A 25 1.46 37.97 17.23
CA ALA A 25 1.33 38.41 15.84
C ALA A 25 1.01 37.22 14.88
N VAL A 26 1.64 36.06 15.08
CA VAL A 26 1.37 34.85 14.30
C VAL A 26 -0.08 34.35 14.56
N ILE A 27 -0.52 34.34 15.82
CA ILE A 27 -1.91 33.96 16.16
C ILE A 27 -2.92 34.93 15.54
N ALA A 28 -2.65 36.25 15.56
CA ALA A 28 -3.51 37.22 14.92
C ALA A 28 -3.62 37.06 13.41
N LEU A 29 -2.51 36.75 12.72
CA LEU A 29 -2.51 36.46 11.28
C LEU A 29 -3.27 35.18 10.95
N LEU A 30 -3.14 34.12 11.78
CA LEU A 30 -3.91 32.90 11.61
C LEU A 30 -5.42 33.12 11.79
N VAL A 31 -5.83 33.94 12.77
CA VAL A 31 -7.25 34.25 13.00
C VAL A 31 -7.83 35.06 11.86
N ILE A 32 -7.08 36.01 11.30
CA ILE A 32 -7.51 36.81 10.13
C ILE A 32 -7.63 35.92 8.91
N GLY A 33 -6.63 35.06 8.62
CA GLY A 33 -6.66 34.14 7.49
C GLY A 33 -7.84 33.17 7.55
N VAL A 34 -8.16 32.62 8.73
CA VAL A 34 -9.33 31.72 8.92
C VAL A 34 -10.65 32.48 8.72
N LYS A 35 -10.73 33.76 9.10
CA LYS A 35 -11.94 34.57 8.92
C LYS A 35 -12.16 34.90 7.43
N GLU A 36 -11.11 35.31 6.71
CA GLU A 36 -11.20 35.58 5.27
C GLU A 36 -11.53 34.31 4.47
N PHE A 37 -10.96 33.16 4.84
CA PHE A 37 -11.27 31.88 4.24
C PHE A 37 -12.75 31.50 4.46
N ARG A 38 -13.28 31.66 5.68
CA ARG A 38 -14.68 31.36 5.99
C ARG A 38 -15.65 32.27 5.22
N ASP A 39 -15.32 33.56 5.10
CA ASP A 39 -16.18 34.55 4.45
C ASP A 39 -16.19 34.41 2.91
N SER A 40 -15.21 33.71 2.34
CA SER A 40 -15.16 33.34 0.90
C SER A 40 -16.12 32.22 0.52
N PHE A 41 -16.57 31.40 1.47
CA PHE A 41 -17.47 30.26 1.22
C PHE A 41 -18.97 30.57 1.50
N VAL A 42 -19.30 31.73 1.98
CA VAL A 42 -20.69 32.13 2.26
C VAL A 42 -21.18 33.13 1.19
N LYS A 43 -21.41 32.63 -0.03
CA LYS A 43 -22.29 33.36 -0.98
C LYS A 43 -23.62 32.60 -1.08
N PRO A 44 -24.78 33.29 -0.93
CA PRO A 44 -26.06 32.64 -1.08
C PRO A 44 -26.29 32.26 -2.54
N ALA A 45 -26.79 31.03 -2.75
CA ALA A 45 -27.18 30.52 -4.05
C ALA A 45 -28.34 31.37 -4.62
N ALA A 46 -28.18 31.84 -5.86
CA ALA A 46 -29.26 32.48 -6.61
C ALA A 46 -30.26 31.42 -7.05
N GLU A 47 -31.54 31.69 -6.82
CA GLU A 47 -32.69 30.90 -7.27
C GLU A 47 -32.68 30.74 -8.81
N SER A 48 -32.61 29.48 -9.27
CA SER A 48 -32.83 29.14 -10.66
C SER A 48 -34.27 28.74 -10.86
N THR A 49 -35.01 29.56 -11.60
CA THR A 49 -36.36 29.31 -12.06
C THR A 49 -36.41 28.14 -13.01
N VAL A 50 -37.22 27.16 -12.68
CA VAL A 50 -37.55 26.00 -13.52
C VAL A 50 -38.52 26.51 -14.64
N VAL A 51 -38.09 26.33 -15.88
CA VAL A 51 -38.99 26.42 -17.04
C VAL A 51 -39.28 25.00 -17.50
N THR A 52 -40.53 24.58 -17.31
CA THR A 52 -41.08 23.35 -17.90
C THR A 52 -41.55 23.67 -19.30
N ASP A 53 -41.04 22.96 -20.28
CA ASP A 53 -41.69 22.87 -21.59
C ASP A 53 -41.81 21.40 -22.01
N ALA A 54 -43.06 20.97 -22.11
CA ALA A 54 -43.44 19.63 -22.49
C ALA A 54 -43.75 19.61 -23.99
N THR A 55 -43.10 18.77 -24.75
CA THR A 55 -43.57 18.37 -26.07
C THR A 55 -43.56 16.87 -26.19
N VAL A 56 -44.76 16.34 -26.35
CA VAL A 56 -45.16 14.98 -26.69
C VAL A 56 -44.83 14.72 -28.16
N ALA A 57 -44.22 13.60 -28.47
CA ALA A 57 -44.24 13.04 -29.83
C ALA A 57 -44.56 11.54 -29.72
N GLU A 58 -45.74 11.19 -30.23
CA GLU A 58 -46.22 9.87 -30.51
C GLU A 58 -45.37 9.23 -31.64
N SER A 59 -45.08 7.93 -31.53
CA SER A 59 -45.05 7.06 -32.72
C SER A 59 -45.07 5.56 -32.36
N SER A 60 -46.14 4.95 -32.74
CA SER A 60 -46.35 3.67 -33.47
C SER A 60 -45.98 2.36 -32.75
N GLU A 61 -47.08 1.69 -32.41
CA GLU A 61 -47.17 0.26 -32.15
C GLU A 61 -46.72 -0.57 -33.35
N THR A 62 -45.95 -1.64 -33.06
CA THR A 62 -45.77 -2.75 -33.98
C THR A 62 -46.13 -4.02 -33.23
N GLU A 63 -47.22 -4.67 -33.64
CA GLU A 63 -47.65 -5.99 -33.24
C GLU A 63 -46.56 -7.04 -33.47
N ILE A 64 -46.24 -7.83 -32.44
CA ILE A 64 -45.48 -9.06 -32.61
C ILE A 64 -46.37 -10.21 -32.12
N THR A 65 -46.69 -11.06 -33.04
CA THR A 65 -47.49 -12.29 -32.93
C THR A 65 -46.82 -13.27 -31.96
N GLU A 66 -47.65 -13.77 -31.05
CA GLU A 66 -47.36 -14.85 -30.10
C GLU A 66 -47.18 -16.17 -30.86
N VAL A 67 -46.04 -16.81 -30.73
CA VAL A 67 -45.83 -18.23 -31.06
C VAL A 67 -45.52 -18.97 -29.82
N THR A 68 -46.53 -19.71 -29.32
CA THR A 68 -46.41 -20.64 -28.22
C THR A 68 -45.71 -21.92 -28.69
N GLU A 69 -44.45 -22.12 -28.32
CA GLU A 69 -43.79 -23.41 -28.33
C GLU A 69 -43.56 -23.88 -26.89
N THR A 70 -44.30 -24.94 -26.53
CA THR A 70 -44.16 -25.65 -25.27
C THR A 70 -42.96 -26.60 -25.39
N THR A 71 -41.84 -26.24 -24.81
CA THR A 71 -40.71 -27.15 -24.59
C THR A 71 -40.58 -27.44 -23.09
N ALA A 72 -40.73 -28.68 -22.73
CA ALA A 72 -40.53 -29.20 -21.39
C ALA A 72 -39.03 -29.03 -21.01
N GLU A 73 -38.78 -28.28 -19.97
CA GLU A 73 -37.46 -28.12 -19.34
C GLU A 73 -37.14 -29.40 -18.54
N PRO A 74 -35.94 -30.01 -18.71
CA PRO A 74 -35.55 -31.11 -17.82
C PRO A 74 -35.13 -30.49 -16.46
N GLU A 75 -35.77 -30.95 -15.41
CA GLU A 75 -35.37 -30.69 -14.03
C GLU A 75 -33.94 -31.19 -13.82
N ILE A 76 -32.96 -30.25 -13.87
CA ILE A 76 -31.60 -30.54 -13.44
C ILE A 76 -31.58 -30.37 -11.92
N THR A 77 -31.64 -31.47 -11.20
CA THR A 77 -31.27 -31.52 -9.80
C THR A 77 -29.75 -31.43 -9.70
N GLU A 78 -29.22 -30.21 -9.75
CA GLU A 78 -27.84 -29.95 -9.31
C GLU A 78 -27.83 -29.91 -7.78
N THR A 79 -27.58 -31.05 -7.16
CA THR A 79 -26.93 -31.11 -5.85
C THR A 79 -25.42 -31.10 -6.13
N GLU A 80 -24.86 -29.97 -6.49
CA GLU A 80 -23.42 -29.75 -6.30
C GLU A 80 -23.16 -29.72 -4.80
N VAL A 81 -22.57 -30.82 -4.30
CA VAL A 81 -21.90 -30.81 -3.00
C VAL A 81 -20.77 -29.83 -3.15
N ALA A 82 -20.90 -28.62 -2.58
CA ALA A 82 -19.81 -27.68 -2.48
C ALA A 82 -18.66 -28.40 -1.78
N GLU A 83 -17.58 -28.69 -2.50
CA GLU A 83 -16.36 -29.20 -1.89
C GLU A 83 -15.91 -28.15 -0.86
N ASP A 84 -15.71 -28.59 0.37
CA ASP A 84 -15.24 -27.75 1.48
C ASP A 84 -13.78 -27.36 1.18
N ILE A 85 -13.59 -26.21 0.53
CA ILE A 85 -12.28 -25.75 0.07
C ILE A 85 -11.47 -25.29 1.29
N ASP A 86 -10.42 -26.04 1.66
CA ASP A 86 -9.44 -25.58 2.66
C ASP A 86 -8.54 -24.49 2.05
N TYR A 87 -9.02 -23.25 2.10
CA TYR A 87 -8.26 -22.08 1.65
C TYR A 87 -6.89 -21.92 2.34
N LEU A 88 -6.70 -22.49 3.54
CA LEU A 88 -5.50 -22.34 4.34
C LEU A 88 -4.69 -23.66 4.44
N SER A 89 -4.74 -24.47 3.39
CA SER A 89 -4.10 -25.80 3.32
C SER A 89 -2.57 -25.78 3.47
N LEU A 90 -1.93 -24.65 3.18
CA LEU A 90 -0.48 -24.47 3.34
C LEU A 90 -0.08 -24.01 4.75
N TRP A 91 -1.04 -23.86 5.65
CA TRP A 91 -0.80 -23.59 7.06
C TRP A 91 -0.87 -24.88 7.87
N THR A 92 -0.04 -24.99 8.91
CA THR A 92 -0.10 -26.11 9.83
C THR A 92 -1.41 -26.08 10.64
N SER A 93 -1.92 -27.23 11.02
CA SER A 93 -3.21 -27.36 11.74
C SER A 93 -3.16 -26.76 13.17
N ASP A 94 -1.97 -26.68 13.75
CA ASP A 94 -1.70 -26.17 15.09
C ASP A 94 -1.31 -24.69 15.13
N ALA A 95 -1.14 -24.04 13.96
CA ALA A 95 -0.83 -22.61 13.86
C ALA A 95 -1.89 -21.75 14.58
N GLU A 96 -1.47 -21.07 15.64
CA GLU A 96 -2.37 -20.21 16.42
C GLU A 96 -2.91 -19.03 15.60
N ALA A 97 -2.10 -18.50 14.67
CA ALA A 97 -2.55 -17.44 13.76
C ALA A 97 -3.67 -17.93 12.81
N LYS A 98 -3.57 -19.17 12.26
CA LYS A 98 -4.64 -19.78 11.45
C LYS A 98 -5.92 -19.91 12.28
N LYS A 99 -5.82 -20.47 13.49
CA LYS A 99 -6.98 -20.65 14.38
C LYS A 99 -7.64 -19.33 14.73
N ALA A 100 -6.85 -18.30 15.05
CA ALA A 100 -7.36 -16.97 15.36
C ALA A 100 -8.09 -16.36 14.15
N LEU A 101 -7.54 -16.47 12.94
CA LEU A 101 -8.15 -15.95 11.71
C LEU A 101 -9.46 -16.70 11.39
N VAL A 102 -9.48 -18.03 11.48
CA VAL A 102 -10.68 -18.84 11.21
C VAL A 102 -11.79 -18.52 12.21
N SER A 103 -11.48 -18.54 13.52
CA SER A 103 -12.48 -18.22 14.56
C SER A 103 -12.97 -16.77 14.47
N TYR A 104 -12.11 -15.84 14.04
CA TYR A 104 -12.53 -14.48 13.76
C TYR A 104 -13.51 -14.45 12.58
N MET A 105 -13.18 -15.12 11.49
CA MET A 105 -14.03 -15.16 10.30
C MET A 105 -15.41 -15.74 10.60
N GLU A 106 -15.47 -16.89 11.29
CA GLU A 106 -16.73 -17.50 11.73
C GLU A 106 -17.59 -16.52 12.53
N ALA A 107 -16.98 -15.76 13.45
CA ALA A 107 -17.70 -14.82 14.29
C ALA A 107 -18.25 -13.62 13.53
N ILE A 108 -17.48 -13.08 12.55
CA ILE A 108 -17.85 -11.82 11.87
C ILE A 108 -18.73 -12.01 10.64
N THR A 109 -18.83 -13.23 10.13
CA THR A 109 -19.66 -13.55 8.94
C THR A 109 -21.05 -14.09 9.30
N ASP A 110 -21.26 -14.59 10.52
CA ASP A 110 -22.58 -15.04 10.99
C ASP A 110 -23.44 -13.81 11.37
N GLU A 111 -24.52 -13.58 10.61
CA GLU A 111 -25.46 -12.48 10.84
C GLU A 111 -26.14 -12.51 12.22
N ASN A 112 -26.15 -13.66 12.90
CA ASN A 112 -26.68 -13.81 14.25
C ASN A 112 -25.63 -13.56 15.33
N SER A 113 -24.37 -13.40 14.95
CA SER A 113 -23.26 -13.12 15.88
C SER A 113 -23.30 -11.68 16.38
N PRO A 114 -23.00 -11.43 17.66
CA PRO A 114 -22.79 -10.06 18.15
C PRO A 114 -21.55 -9.38 17.53
N ASP A 115 -20.66 -10.16 16.93
CA ASP A 115 -19.44 -9.68 16.27
C ASP A 115 -19.63 -9.51 14.74
N TYR A 116 -20.84 -9.68 14.21
CA TYR A 116 -21.13 -9.57 12.77
C TYR A 116 -20.64 -8.24 12.18
N ILE A 117 -19.95 -8.32 11.04
CA ILE A 117 -19.49 -7.17 10.29
C ILE A 117 -20.18 -7.16 8.91
N PRO A 118 -20.90 -6.09 8.54
CA PRO A 118 -21.46 -5.94 7.20
C PRO A 118 -20.37 -5.99 6.11
N VAL A 119 -20.73 -6.52 4.94
CA VAL A 119 -19.78 -6.74 3.82
C VAL A 119 -19.05 -5.44 3.41
N GLU A 120 -19.75 -4.31 3.42
CA GLU A 120 -19.17 -2.99 3.08
C GLU A 120 -18.05 -2.55 4.02
N ASP A 121 -18.06 -3.02 5.28
CA ASP A 121 -17.08 -2.69 6.32
C ASP A 121 -15.97 -3.77 6.46
N ARG A 122 -16.02 -4.87 5.68
CA ARG A 122 -14.98 -5.92 5.67
C ARG A 122 -13.77 -5.46 4.87
N ILE A 123 -12.89 -4.69 5.51
CA ILE A 123 -11.66 -4.17 4.91
C ILE A 123 -10.45 -4.82 5.56
N ALA A 124 -9.55 -5.38 4.75
CA ALA A 124 -8.25 -5.89 5.16
C ALA A 124 -7.12 -5.15 4.44
N VAL A 125 -6.05 -4.83 5.17
CA VAL A 125 -4.87 -4.15 4.63
C VAL A 125 -3.62 -4.98 4.87
N PHE A 126 -2.75 -5.05 3.86
CA PHE A 126 -1.50 -5.80 3.89
C PHE A 126 -0.33 -4.88 3.56
N ASP A 127 0.75 -4.98 4.31
CA ASP A 127 2.05 -4.60 3.76
C ASP A 127 2.46 -5.58 2.66
N MET A 128 3.43 -5.21 1.82
CA MET A 128 3.90 -6.05 0.73
C MET A 128 5.21 -6.77 1.06
N ASP A 129 6.29 -6.01 1.22
CA ASP A 129 7.64 -6.55 1.37
C ASP A 129 7.83 -7.18 2.74
N GLY A 130 8.09 -8.49 2.79
CA GLY A 130 8.19 -9.27 4.01
C GLY A 130 6.86 -9.71 4.60
N THR A 131 5.73 -9.33 3.96
CA THR A 131 4.37 -9.72 4.40
C THR A 131 3.71 -10.66 3.40
N ILE A 132 3.69 -10.32 2.12
CA ILE A 132 3.18 -11.18 1.05
C ILE A 132 4.25 -11.52 0.00
N LEU A 133 5.32 -10.73 -0.09
CA LEU A 133 6.45 -10.90 -0.99
C LEU A 133 7.74 -11.05 -0.18
N CYS A 134 8.71 -11.80 -0.67
CA CYS A 134 10.05 -11.90 -0.10
C CYS A 134 10.63 -10.50 0.17
N GLU A 135 10.98 -10.21 1.41
CA GLU A 135 11.56 -8.92 1.79
C GLU A 135 12.92 -8.72 1.12
N THR A 136 13.75 -9.75 1.17
CA THR A 136 15.14 -9.66 0.72
C THR A 136 15.55 -10.88 -0.10
N ASP A 137 15.72 -10.70 -1.41
CA ASP A 137 16.17 -11.72 -2.34
C ASP A 137 17.50 -11.37 -3.07
N PRO A 138 18.62 -11.32 -2.40
CA PRO A 138 18.86 -11.07 -0.99
C PRO A 138 18.61 -9.61 -0.57
N TYR A 139 18.14 -8.75 -1.46
CA TYR A 139 17.83 -7.33 -1.25
C TYR A 139 16.42 -7.01 -1.74
N TYR A 140 15.85 -5.89 -1.24
CA TYR A 140 14.54 -5.39 -1.67
C TYR A 140 14.45 -5.29 -3.20
N PHE A 141 13.31 -5.69 -3.72
CA PHE A 141 13.06 -5.68 -5.17
C PHE A 141 13.26 -4.27 -5.77
N ASP A 142 12.70 -3.24 -5.16
CA ASP A 142 12.79 -1.86 -5.63
C ASP A 142 14.21 -1.30 -5.61
N HIS A 143 15.04 -1.70 -4.64
CA HIS A 143 16.46 -1.37 -4.62
C HIS A 143 17.21 -2.03 -5.80
N CYS A 144 16.95 -3.30 -6.04
CA CYS A 144 17.55 -4.03 -7.17
C CYS A 144 17.10 -3.44 -8.52
N LEU A 145 15.83 -3.07 -8.64
CA LEU A 145 15.28 -2.44 -9.83
C LEU A 145 15.97 -1.11 -10.14
N LEU A 146 16.15 -0.26 -9.11
CA LEU A 146 16.86 1.01 -9.27
C LEU A 146 18.33 0.82 -9.70
N VAL A 147 19.04 -0.10 -9.04
CA VAL A 147 20.44 -0.42 -9.39
C VAL A 147 20.52 -0.88 -10.85
N TYR A 148 19.68 -1.83 -11.25
CA TYR A 148 19.62 -2.30 -12.62
C TYR A 148 19.34 -1.16 -13.60
N ARG A 149 18.29 -0.35 -13.35
CA ARG A 149 17.89 0.77 -14.21
C ARG A 149 19.03 1.76 -14.43
N VAL A 150 19.70 2.15 -13.35
CA VAL A 150 20.69 3.25 -13.36
C VAL A 150 22.09 2.80 -13.78
N LEU A 151 22.51 1.59 -13.40
CA LEU A 151 23.89 1.13 -13.63
C LEU A 151 24.03 0.13 -14.79
N GLU A 152 22.98 -0.65 -15.09
CA GLU A 152 23.08 -1.76 -16.01
C GLU A 152 22.27 -1.56 -17.30
N ASP A 153 21.03 -1.03 -17.22
CA ASP A 153 20.14 -0.89 -18.37
C ASP A 153 20.77 -0.04 -19.49
N PRO A 154 21.07 -0.66 -20.67
CA PRO A 154 21.69 0.07 -21.79
C PRO A 154 20.87 1.24 -22.28
N SER A 155 19.56 1.22 -22.09
CA SER A 155 18.63 2.27 -22.56
C SER A 155 18.66 3.52 -21.68
N TYR A 156 19.10 3.40 -20.41
CA TYR A 156 19.02 4.46 -19.42
C TYR A 156 20.34 4.85 -18.76
N LYS A 157 21.25 3.94 -18.46
CA LYS A 157 22.48 4.17 -17.66
C LYS A 157 23.32 5.38 -18.10
N ASN A 158 23.31 5.70 -19.39
CA ASN A 158 24.03 6.87 -19.92
C ASN A 158 23.24 8.19 -19.75
N LYS A 159 21.94 8.13 -19.45
CA LYS A 159 21.07 9.28 -19.21
C LYS A 159 20.93 9.61 -17.72
N ALA A 160 21.19 8.63 -16.85
CA ALA A 160 21.06 8.77 -15.41
C ALA A 160 21.93 9.92 -14.89
N SER A 161 21.36 10.75 -14.02
CA SER A 161 22.01 11.88 -13.39
C SER A 161 23.11 11.45 -12.41
N ALA A 162 23.92 12.40 -11.96
CA ALA A 162 24.94 12.14 -10.94
C ALA A 162 24.34 11.69 -9.61
N PHE A 163 23.17 12.23 -9.24
CA PHE A 163 22.45 11.84 -8.03
C PHE A 163 21.96 10.40 -8.09
N GLU A 164 21.27 10.00 -9.18
CA GLU A 164 20.80 8.63 -9.35
C GLU A 164 21.97 7.62 -9.31
N LYS A 165 23.07 7.96 -10.00
CA LYS A 165 24.28 7.12 -10.01
C LYS A 165 24.91 6.99 -8.63
N ASP A 166 24.96 8.07 -7.85
CA ASP A 166 25.45 8.04 -6.48
C ASP A 166 24.60 7.11 -5.60
N VAL A 167 23.29 7.29 -5.63
CA VAL A 167 22.35 6.44 -4.85
C VAL A 167 22.46 4.96 -5.27
N ALA A 168 22.43 4.68 -6.57
CA ALA A 168 22.51 3.31 -7.07
C ALA A 168 23.87 2.65 -6.77
N THR A 169 24.99 3.42 -6.84
CA THR A 169 26.33 2.93 -6.49
C THR A 169 26.43 2.61 -4.99
N ARG A 170 25.85 3.45 -4.14
CA ARG A 170 25.80 3.18 -2.69
C ARG A 170 24.95 1.93 -2.37
N LEU A 171 23.83 1.74 -3.06
CA LEU A 171 23.04 0.50 -2.94
C LEU A 171 23.84 -0.72 -3.40
N GLN A 172 24.53 -0.63 -4.54
CA GLN A 172 25.39 -1.71 -5.04
C GLN A 172 26.50 -2.06 -4.04
N ALA A 173 27.19 -1.05 -3.47
CA ALA A 173 28.20 -1.28 -2.45
C ALA A 173 27.63 -2.02 -1.22
N LYS A 174 26.40 -1.68 -0.84
CA LYS A 174 25.65 -2.38 0.23
C LYS A 174 25.38 -3.85 -0.14
N PHE A 175 25.02 -4.13 -1.40
CA PHE A 175 24.81 -5.46 -1.94
C PHE A 175 26.14 -6.27 -1.94
N ASP A 176 27.26 -5.59 -2.18
CA ASP A 176 28.60 -6.16 -2.13
C ASP A 176 29.15 -6.35 -0.70
N GLY A 177 28.34 -6.00 0.31
CA GLY A 177 28.64 -6.25 1.73
C GLY A 177 29.21 -5.06 2.50
N ASP A 178 29.30 -3.87 1.92
CA ASP A 178 29.73 -2.66 2.62
C ASP A 178 28.61 -2.16 3.57
N LYS A 179 28.79 -2.42 4.87
CA LYS A 179 27.87 -2.03 5.93
C LYS A 179 28.03 -0.57 6.39
N THR A 180 29.02 0.14 5.87
CA THR A 180 29.29 1.55 6.25
C THR A 180 28.50 2.53 5.40
N VAL A 181 27.95 2.08 4.28
CA VAL A 181 27.19 2.88 3.33
C VAL A 181 25.71 2.89 3.70
N GLU A 182 25.12 4.06 3.73
CA GLU A 182 23.70 4.26 3.97
C GLU A 182 23.02 5.00 2.81
N VAL A 183 21.80 4.60 2.52
CA VAL A 183 20.88 5.30 1.62
C VAL A 183 19.59 5.52 2.38
N SER A 184 19.18 6.79 2.52
CA SER A 184 17.92 7.10 3.19
C SER A 184 16.72 6.73 2.31
N MET A 185 15.56 6.49 2.95
CA MET A 185 14.32 6.18 2.25
C MET A 185 13.88 7.30 1.30
N VAL A 186 14.21 8.56 1.63
CA VAL A 186 13.90 9.73 0.79
C VAL A 186 14.82 9.80 -0.42
N GLU A 187 16.14 9.59 -0.24
CA GLU A 187 17.08 9.53 -1.37
C GLU A 187 16.71 8.41 -2.33
N HIS A 188 16.38 7.23 -1.81
CA HIS A 188 15.92 6.10 -2.62
C HIS A 188 14.66 6.46 -3.40
N GLY A 189 13.60 6.93 -2.73
CA GLY A 189 12.35 7.33 -3.39
C GLY A 189 12.56 8.42 -4.46
N GLN A 190 13.40 9.42 -4.19
CA GLN A 190 13.71 10.46 -5.18
C GLN A 190 14.49 9.90 -6.38
N ALA A 191 15.44 8.97 -6.15
CA ALA A 191 16.18 8.35 -7.24
C ALA A 191 15.29 7.45 -8.11
N VAL A 192 14.34 6.72 -7.51
CA VAL A 192 13.32 5.94 -8.24
C VAL A 192 12.46 6.89 -9.09
N ALA A 193 11.87 7.92 -8.50
CA ALA A 193 11.04 8.87 -9.24
C ALA A 193 11.78 9.47 -10.45
N MET A 194 13.06 9.84 -10.27
CA MET A 194 13.88 10.38 -11.36
C MET A 194 14.21 9.34 -12.43
N ALA A 195 14.54 8.12 -12.04
CA ALA A 195 14.95 7.06 -12.97
C ALA A 195 13.84 6.62 -13.93
N PHE A 196 12.60 6.83 -13.55
CA PHE A 196 11.41 6.49 -14.34
C PHE A 196 10.67 7.72 -14.87
N ALA A 197 11.21 8.94 -14.69
CA ALA A 197 10.60 10.18 -15.14
C ALA A 197 10.27 10.18 -16.64
N GLY A 198 9.05 10.64 -16.97
CA GLY A 198 8.53 10.71 -18.32
C GLY A 198 7.92 9.42 -18.87
N MET A 199 7.95 8.32 -18.13
CA MET A 199 7.22 7.10 -18.51
C MET A 199 5.73 7.25 -18.25
N THR A 200 4.91 6.70 -19.13
CA THR A 200 3.50 6.47 -18.83
C THR A 200 3.38 5.40 -17.73
N ILE A 201 2.22 5.36 -17.07
CA ILE A 201 1.95 4.36 -16.04
C ILE A 201 2.16 2.93 -16.57
N ASP A 202 1.65 2.65 -17.78
CA ASP A 202 1.78 1.32 -18.37
C ASP A 202 3.23 1.00 -18.76
N GLU A 203 4.01 1.96 -19.29
CA GLU A 203 5.43 1.77 -19.60
C GLU A 203 6.25 1.48 -18.35
N PHE A 204 5.94 2.12 -17.21
CA PHE A 204 6.63 1.86 -15.96
C PHE A 204 6.27 0.44 -15.44
N GLU A 205 4.98 0.10 -15.38
CA GLU A 205 4.54 -1.22 -14.94
C GLU A 205 5.09 -2.34 -15.84
N ASP A 206 5.13 -2.15 -17.15
CA ASP A 206 5.72 -3.12 -18.08
C ASP A 206 7.24 -3.27 -17.88
N TYR A 207 7.92 -2.19 -17.48
CA TYR A 207 9.34 -2.26 -17.11
C TYR A 207 9.55 -3.09 -15.83
N VAL A 208 8.70 -2.89 -14.82
CA VAL A 208 8.70 -3.72 -13.60
C VAL A 208 8.42 -5.17 -13.95
N GLU A 209 7.45 -5.44 -14.83
CA GLU A 209 7.11 -6.80 -15.27
C GLU A 209 8.27 -7.47 -16.02
N MET A 210 8.99 -6.74 -16.86
CA MET A 210 10.21 -7.23 -17.50
C MET A 210 11.27 -7.62 -16.43
N PHE A 211 11.48 -6.78 -15.42
CA PHE A 211 12.49 -7.00 -14.39
C PHE A 211 12.12 -8.17 -13.44
N LYS A 212 10.83 -8.31 -13.09
CA LYS A 212 10.37 -9.41 -12.22
C LYS A 212 10.54 -10.80 -12.83
N ASN A 213 10.65 -10.91 -14.17
CA ASN A 213 10.91 -12.16 -14.87
C ASN A 213 12.38 -12.60 -14.81
N GLN A 214 13.26 -11.79 -14.23
CA GLN A 214 14.65 -12.21 -13.99
C GLN A 214 14.71 -13.27 -12.86
N PRO A 215 15.71 -14.19 -12.92
CA PRO A 215 15.93 -15.15 -11.85
C PRO A 215 16.12 -14.46 -10.49
N ALA A 216 15.51 -15.00 -9.44
CA ALA A 216 15.74 -14.57 -8.06
C ALA A 216 17.18 -14.90 -7.64
N PRO A 217 18.03 -13.91 -7.28
CA PRO A 217 19.44 -14.16 -7.00
C PRO A 217 19.66 -15.03 -5.76
N GLY A 218 18.81 -14.91 -4.76
CA GLY A 218 18.90 -15.65 -3.50
C GLY A 218 18.34 -17.07 -3.54
N TYR A 219 17.68 -17.46 -4.65
CA TYR A 219 16.95 -18.72 -4.74
C TYR A 219 17.24 -19.47 -6.05
N ASN A 220 17.01 -20.79 -6.02
CA ASN A 220 16.91 -21.62 -7.20
C ASN A 220 15.44 -21.92 -7.47
N GLY A 221 15.07 -22.04 -8.74
CA GLY A 221 13.75 -22.50 -9.15
C GLY A 221 12.65 -21.45 -9.10
N MET A 222 12.98 -20.15 -8.95
CA MET A 222 11.99 -19.06 -9.08
C MET A 222 12.59 -17.79 -9.68
N THR A 223 11.74 -16.98 -10.27
CA THR A 223 12.00 -15.59 -10.66
C THR A 223 11.74 -14.63 -9.49
N ARG A 224 12.12 -13.35 -9.65
CA ARG A 224 11.83 -12.32 -8.65
C ARG A 224 10.33 -12.10 -8.47
N GLY A 225 9.55 -12.23 -9.56
CA GLY A 225 8.09 -12.08 -9.55
C GLY A 225 7.32 -13.27 -8.98
N GLU A 226 7.98 -14.40 -8.75
CA GLU A 226 7.41 -15.59 -8.10
C GLU A 226 7.67 -15.64 -6.59
N ALA A 227 8.40 -14.65 -6.05
CA ALA A 227 8.82 -14.62 -4.66
C ALA A 227 7.69 -14.24 -3.67
N PHE A 228 6.44 -14.54 -4.01
CA PHE A 228 5.29 -14.37 -3.11
C PHE A 228 5.17 -15.54 -2.14
N TYR A 229 4.89 -15.23 -0.88
CA TYR A 229 4.63 -16.21 0.17
C TYR A 229 3.28 -16.89 -0.07
N LYS A 230 3.30 -18.12 -0.58
CA LYS A 230 2.07 -18.84 -0.95
C LYS A 230 1.05 -18.96 0.19
N PRO A 231 1.43 -19.20 1.46
CA PRO A 231 0.46 -19.20 2.55
C PRO A 231 -0.24 -17.85 2.77
N MET A 232 0.44 -16.73 2.47
CA MET A 232 -0.18 -15.41 2.58
C MET A 232 -1.09 -15.09 1.40
N LEU A 233 -0.79 -15.62 0.20
CA LEU A 233 -1.74 -15.56 -0.92
C LEU A 233 -3.02 -16.31 -0.61
N GLN A 234 -2.93 -17.48 0.07
CA GLN A 234 -4.10 -18.19 0.56
C GLN A 234 -4.95 -17.37 1.56
N VAL A 235 -4.29 -16.55 2.40
CA VAL A 235 -5.03 -15.62 3.29
C VAL A 235 -5.81 -14.60 2.46
N ILE A 236 -5.21 -14.02 1.42
CA ILE A 236 -5.89 -13.08 0.52
C ILE A 236 -7.12 -13.75 -0.13
N GLU A 237 -6.94 -14.96 -0.69
CA GLU A 237 -8.04 -15.73 -1.30
C GLU A 237 -9.15 -16.07 -0.30
N TYR A 238 -8.77 -16.47 0.92
CA TYR A 238 -9.71 -16.77 2.00
C TYR A 238 -10.53 -15.53 2.40
N LEU A 239 -9.89 -14.38 2.51
CA LEU A 239 -10.55 -13.12 2.80
C LEU A 239 -11.51 -12.72 1.68
N GLN A 240 -11.08 -12.83 0.42
CA GLN A 240 -11.92 -12.53 -0.74
C GLN A 240 -13.14 -13.46 -0.83
N ALA A 241 -12.97 -14.76 -0.50
CA ALA A 241 -14.08 -15.71 -0.43
C ALA A 241 -15.09 -15.41 0.69
N ASN A 242 -14.71 -14.56 1.65
CA ASN A 242 -15.56 -14.05 2.73
C ASN A 242 -15.92 -12.57 2.55
N ASP A 243 -15.98 -12.10 1.30
CA ASP A 243 -16.42 -10.77 0.88
C ASP A 243 -15.56 -9.60 1.41
N PHE A 244 -14.29 -9.84 1.77
CA PHE A 244 -13.37 -8.76 2.13
C PHE A 244 -12.87 -8.02 0.90
N LYS A 245 -12.79 -6.70 1.02
CA LYS A 245 -11.95 -5.87 0.14
C LYS A 245 -10.54 -5.83 0.72
N VAL A 246 -9.60 -6.39 -0.04
CA VAL A 246 -8.19 -6.49 0.36
C VAL A 246 -7.39 -5.40 -0.33
N TYR A 247 -6.61 -4.65 0.46
CA TYR A 247 -5.73 -3.59 -0.04
C TYR A 247 -4.28 -3.89 0.33
N ILE A 248 -3.37 -3.57 -0.58
CA ILE A 248 -1.93 -3.48 -0.29
C ILE A 248 -1.62 -2.04 0.11
N VAL A 249 -0.86 -1.86 1.21
CA VAL A 249 -0.40 -0.55 1.71
C VAL A 249 1.10 -0.64 1.98
N SER A 250 1.89 -0.37 0.95
CA SER A 250 3.34 -0.63 0.92
C SER A 250 4.18 0.64 1.01
N GLY A 251 5.38 0.50 1.62
CA GLY A 251 6.43 1.50 1.53
C GLY A 251 7.14 1.56 0.18
N THR A 252 6.98 0.55 -0.68
CA THR A 252 7.48 0.54 -2.05
C THR A 252 6.69 1.51 -2.94
N ASP A 253 7.30 2.03 -3.99
CA ASP A 253 6.64 2.91 -4.95
C ASP A 253 5.37 2.24 -5.53
N ARG A 254 4.29 3.01 -5.66
CA ARG A 254 2.97 2.52 -6.10
C ARG A 254 3.00 1.85 -7.46
N LEU A 255 3.77 2.35 -8.41
CA LEU A 255 3.84 1.80 -9.76
C LEU A 255 4.68 0.51 -9.77
N ILE A 256 5.70 0.43 -8.90
CA ILE A 256 6.43 -0.83 -8.67
C ILE A 256 5.50 -1.87 -8.03
N VAL A 257 4.72 -1.51 -7.01
CA VAL A 257 3.71 -2.40 -6.39
C VAL A 257 2.75 -2.93 -7.45
N ARG A 258 2.20 -2.05 -8.31
CA ARG A 258 1.27 -2.43 -9.39
C ARG A 258 1.89 -3.37 -10.39
N GLY A 259 3.12 -3.11 -10.84
CA GLY A 259 3.84 -3.98 -11.77
C GLY A 259 4.17 -5.36 -11.17
N LEU A 260 4.51 -5.42 -9.87
CA LEU A 260 4.76 -6.67 -9.17
C LEU A 260 3.49 -7.53 -9.03
N ILE A 261 2.39 -6.91 -8.59
CA ILE A 261 1.11 -7.59 -8.34
C ILE A 261 0.44 -8.04 -9.64
N LYS A 262 0.62 -7.26 -10.73
CA LYS A 262 0.06 -7.56 -12.06
C LYS A 262 0.37 -9.01 -12.47
N ASN A 263 -0.67 -9.77 -12.80
CA ASN A 263 -0.61 -11.20 -13.17
C ASN A 263 -0.06 -12.16 -12.09
N SER A 264 0.23 -11.69 -10.88
CA SER A 264 0.77 -12.52 -9.79
C SER A 264 -0.23 -12.72 -8.64
N VAL A 265 -1.03 -11.69 -8.35
CA VAL A 265 -2.03 -11.73 -7.27
C VAL A 265 -3.34 -11.13 -7.82
N ASN A 266 -4.47 -11.76 -7.50
CA ASN A 266 -5.79 -11.30 -7.96
C ASN A 266 -6.27 -10.10 -7.13
N LEU A 267 -5.64 -8.94 -7.35
CA LEU A 267 -6.02 -7.66 -6.75
C LEU A 267 -6.10 -6.57 -7.84
N PRO A 268 -7.18 -5.78 -7.88
CA PRO A 268 -7.31 -4.70 -8.84
C PRO A 268 -6.39 -3.51 -8.50
N ARG A 269 -5.94 -2.77 -9.51
CA ARG A 269 -5.01 -1.63 -9.37
C ARG A 269 -5.42 -0.59 -8.31
N ASN A 270 -6.71 -0.33 -8.14
CA ASN A 270 -7.24 0.64 -7.18
C ASN A 270 -7.21 0.15 -5.72
N GLN A 271 -6.81 -1.10 -5.49
CA GLN A 271 -6.55 -1.65 -4.17
C GLN A 271 -5.04 -1.70 -3.84
N LEU A 272 -4.18 -1.14 -4.70
CA LEU A 272 -2.73 -1.14 -4.56
C LEU A 272 -2.24 0.27 -4.22
N ILE A 273 -1.92 0.50 -2.96
CA ILE A 273 -1.44 1.74 -2.37
C ILE A 273 0.06 1.59 -2.10
N GLY A 274 0.84 2.59 -2.49
CA GLY A 274 2.29 2.61 -2.29
C GLY A 274 2.79 4.00 -1.92
N SER A 275 4.09 4.16 -1.88
CA SER A 275 4.72 5.48 -1.87
C SER A 275 4.42 6.20 -3.18
N ASP A 276 4.30 7.52 -3.13
CA ASP A 276 3.88 8.30 -4.28
C ASP A 276 4.98 9.16 -4.87
N GLU A 277 4.96 9.25 -6.19
CA GLU A 277 5.66 10.21 -6.99
C GLU A 277 4.69 11.15 -7.72
N LEU A 278 5.17 12.29 -8.16
CA LEU A 278 4.38 13.26 -8.91
C LEU A 278 3.98 12.65 -10.27
N LEU A 279 2.71 12.73 -10.60
CA LEU A 279 2.18 12.45 -11.93
C LEU A 279 1.81 13.76 -12.62
N VAL A 280 2.12 13.87 -13.90
CA VAL A 280 1.86 15.08 -14.72
C VAL A 280 1.31 14.70 -16.09
N ALA A 281 0.75 15.67 -16.80
CA ALA A 281 0.43 15.48 -18.21
C ALA A 281 1.70 15.57 -19.06
N SER A 282 1.82 14.74 -20.11
CA SER A 282 3.05 14.62 -20.91
C SER A 282 3.47 15.93 -21.62
N ASN A 283 2.53 16.85 -21.85
CA ASN A 283 2.79 18.16 -22.45
C ASN A 283 2.70 19.32 -21.44
N GLN A 284 2.58 19.04 -20.14
CA GLN A 284 2.41 20.06 -19.10
C GLN A 284 3.66 20.94 -18.92
N GLY A 285 4.86 20.39 -19.08
CA GLY A 285 6.12 21.10 -18.84
C GLY A 285 6.19 21.65 -17.40
N ASP A 286 6.58 22.92 -17.27
CA ASP A 286 6.70 23.61 -15.97
C ASP A 286 5.42 24.32 -15.52
N VAL A 287 4.30 24.15 -16.24
CA VAL A 287 3.01 24.76 -15.89
C VAL A 287 2.45 24.05 -14.65
N ASP A 288 1.97 24.85 -13.69
CA ASP A 288 1.31 24.31 -12.48
C ASP A 288 0.06 23.51 -12.86
N GLY A 289 -0.18 22.39 -12.15
CA GLY A 289 -1.33 21.52 -12.41
C GLY A 289 -2.69 22.23 -12.26
N MET A 290 -2.78 23.30 -11.46
CA MET A 290 -4.00 24.11 -11.33
C MET A 290 -4.23 25.02 -12.56
N GLU A 291 -3.21 25.26 -13.37
CA GLU A 291 -3.26 26.10 -14.56
C GLU A 291 -3.25 25.29 -15.86
N TYR A 292 -3.02 23.97 -15.78
CA TYR A 292 -2.96 23.07 -16.95
C TYR A 292 -4.25 22.30 -17.13
N THR A 293 -4.77 22.32 -18.37
CA THR A 293 -5.95 21.52 -18.76
C THR A 293 -5.49 20.33 -19.59
N PHE A 294 -5.79 19.12 -19.13
CA PHE A 294 -5.48 17.87 -19.82
C PHE A 294 -6.24 17.80 -21.17
N THR A 295 -5.55 17.45 -22.25
CA THR A 295 -6.07 17.40 -23.62
C THR A 295 -6.00 15.98 -24.18
N ASP A 296 -6.60 15.78 -25.37
CA ASP A 296 -6.54 14.53 -26.13
C ASP A 296 -5.13 14.14 -26.64
N LYS A 297 -4.18 15.06 -26.54
CA LYS A 297 -2.76 14.83 -26.88
C LYS A 297 -1.90 14.42 -25.70
N ASP A 298 -2.46 14.47 -24.49
CA ASP A 298 -1.75 14.18 -23.27
C ASP A 298 -1.86 12.71 -22.89
N LYS A 299 -0.81 12.23 -22.22
CA LYS A 299 -0.80 11.03 -21.41
C LYS A 299 -0.43 11.40 -19.99
N VAL A 300 -0.87 10.62 -19.00
CA VAL A 300 -0.36 10.74 -17.64
C VAL A 300 1.00 10.07 -17.58
N VAL A 301 2.01 10.80 -17.13
CA VAL A 301 3.39 10.34 -17.02
C VAL A 301 3.96 10.65 -15.63
N THR A 302 4.99 9.93 -15.25
CA THR A 302 5.77 10.20 -14.04
C THR A 302 6.53 11.52 -14.18
N GLY A 303 6.45 12.36 -13.14
CA GLY A 303 7.03 13.72 -13.16
C GLY A 303 8.43 13.82 -12.54
N GLY A 304 9.04 12.71 -12.14
CA GLY A 304 10.40 12.68 -11.63
C GLY A 304 10.61 13.27 -10.23
N LYS A 305 9.52 13.46 -9.47
CA LYS A 305 9.57 14.03 -8.13
C LYS A 305 8.88 13.08 -7.13
N PHE A 306 9.64 12.65 -6.13
CA PHE A 306 9.12 11.91 -4.98
C PHE A 306 8.22 12.80 -4.12
N ILE A 307 7.08 12.27 -3.68
CA ILE A 307 6.08 13.01 -2.91
C ILE A 307 6.05 12.53 -1.45
N ILE A 308 5.84 11.22 -1.22
CA ILE A 308 5.69 10.68 0.13
C ILE A 308 6.12 9.22 0.21
N LYS A 309 6.73 8.84 1.33
CA LYS A 309 7.01 7.45 1.69
C LYS A 309 5.86 6.93 2.56
N THR A 310 5.21 5.86 2.12
CA THR A 310 4.06 5.24 2.82
C THR A 310 4.55 4.25 3.87
N LEU A 311 5.13 4.78 4.96
CA LEU A 311 5.61 4.04 6.13
C LEU A 311 5.05 4.66 7.41
N ASP A 312 5.00 3.90 8.48
CA ASP A 312 4.52 4.33 9.80
C ASP A 312 3.14 5.03 9.72
N MET A 313 3.02 6.23 10.27
CA MET A 313 1.76 7.00 10.27
C MET A 313 1.28 7.34 8.85
N ASN A 314 2.18 7.41 7.86
CA ASN A 314 1.80 7.65 6.48
C ASN A 314 0.99 6.48 5.89
N LYS A 315 1.15 5.23 6.36
CA LYS A 315 0.26 4.12 6.01
C LYS A 315 -1.17 4.40 6.47
N VAL A 316 -1.35 4.86 7.70
CA VAL A 316 -2.66 5.24 8.25
C VAL A 316 -3.28 6.40 7.46
N THR A 317 -2.48 7.41 7.13
CA THR A 317 -2.92 8.54 6.31
C THR A 317 -3.40 8.07 4.94
N ALA A 318 -2.63 7.20 4.27
CA ALA A 318 -2.99 6.64 2.97
C ALA A 318 -4.28 5.81 3.04
N ILE A 319 -4.46 4.96 4.05
CA ILE A 319 -5.69 4.21 4.30
C ILE A 319 -6.89 5.16 4.41
N MET A 320 -6.79 6.19 5.24
CA MET A 320 -7.90 7.11 5.44
C MET A 320 -8.18 8.01 4.24
N THR A 321 -7.16 8.35 3.45
CA THR A 321 -7.31 9.18 2.26
C THR A 321 -7.91 8.40 1.09
N GLU A 322 -7.47 7.14 0.87
CA GLU A 322 -7.82 6.38 -0.33
C GLU A 322 -8.95 5.37 -0.10
N ILE A 323 -9.05 4.80 1.11
CA ILE A 323 -10.10 3.83 1.46
C ILE A 323 -11.24 4.52 2.22
N GLY A 324 -10.92 5.45 3.13
CA GLY A 324 -11.91 6.20 3.92
C GLY A 324 -12.55 5.41 5.07
N ILE A 325 -12.17 4.13 5.26
CA ILE A 325 -12.71 3.21 6.26
C ILE A 325 -11.56 2.64 7.08
N GLN A 326 -11.71 2.59 8.41
CA GLN A 326 -10.76 1.92 9.28
C GLN A 326 -10.82 0.40 9.04
N PRO A 327 -9.70 -0.26 8.68
CA PRO A 327 -9.70 -1.69 8.41
C PRO A 327 -9.98 -2.50 9.67
N VAL A 328 -10.56 -3.67 9.50
CA VAL A 328 -10.82 -4.63 10.60
C VAL A 328 -9.75 -5.71 10.69
N LEU A 329 -8.94 -5.86 9.64
CA LEU A 329 -7.77 -6.75 9.60
C LEU A 329 -6.57 -6.02 9.04
N SER A 330 -5.40 -6.25 9.64
CA SER A 330 -4.12 -5.81 9.07
C SER A 330 -3.04 -6.87 9.19
N PHE A 331 -2.15 -6.89 8.19
CA PHE A 331 -1.01 -7.80 8.11
C PHE A 331 0.25 -7.00 7.79
N GLY A 332 1.29 -7.19 8.57
CA GLY A 332 2.59 -6.54 8.41
C GLY A 332 3.73 -7.42 8.88
N ASN A 333 4.99 -6.93 8.85
CA ASN A 333 6.16 -7.70 9.26
C ASN A 333 7.20 -6.88 10.03
N SER A 334 7.10 -5.57 10.01
CA SER A 334 8.13 -4.67 10.52
C SER A 334 7.57 -3.59 11.44
N THR A 335 8.47 -2.85 12.11
CA THR A 335 8.05 -1.68 12.91
C THR A 335 7.44 -0.57 12.07
N GLY A 336 7.73 -0.51 10.76
CA GLY A 336 7.09 0.41 9.83
C GLY A 336 5.59 0.17 9.63
N ASP A 337 5.08 -1.00 10.09
CA ASP A 337 3.66 -1.39 10.06
C ASP A 337 2.95 -1.16 11.39
N SER A 338 3.69 -0.80 12.45
CA SER A 338 3.15 -0.66 13.80
C SER A 338 1.99 0.33 13.88
N ALA A 339 2.08 1.45 13.15
CA ALA A 339 1.01 2.43 13.10
C ALA A 339 -0.26 1.86 12.44
N MET A 340 -0.10 1.11 11.34
CA MET A 340 -1.20 0.44 10.65
C MET A 340 -1.85 -0.64 11.54
N ALA A 341 -1.03 -1.48 12.19
CA ALA A 341 -1.50 -2.51 13.11
C ALA A 341 -2.28 -1.91 14.30
N ASN A 342 -1.71 -0.88 14.94
CA ASN A 342 -2.38 -0.18 16.04
C ASN A 342 -3.66 0.53 15.59
N PHE A 343 -3.62 1.19 14.43
CA PHE A 343 -4.80 1.84 13.88
C PHE A 343 -5.92 0.83 13.66
N THR A 344 -5.62 -0.35 13.15
CA THR A 344 -6.62 -1.40 12.91
C THR A 344 -7.33 -1.83 14.20
N ILE A 345 -6.62 -2.00 15.31
CA ILE A 345 -7.20 -2.56 16.55
C ILE A 345 -7.60 -1.53 17.60
N THR A 346 -7.23 -0.25 17.43
CA THR A 346 -7.50 0.79 18.45
C THR A 346 -8.79 1.53 18.14
N ASN A 347 -9.70 1.56 19.09
CA ASN A 347 -10.99 2.27 18.98
C ASN A 347 -11.78 1.91 17.70
N ASN A 348 -11.63 0.69 17.20
CA ASN A 348 -12.39 0.23 16.07
C ASN A 348 -13.87 0.00 16.46
N LYS A 349 -14.77 0.29 15.54
CA LYS A 349 -16.21 0.03 15.67
C LYS A 349 -16.52 -1.45 15.81
N TYR A 350 -15.69 -2.28 15.19
CA TYR A 350 -15.86 -3.74 15.12
C TYR A 350 -14.70 -4.47 15.80
N LYS A 351 -14.93 -5.75 16.09
CA LYS A 351 -13.84 -6.66 16.44
C LYS A 351 -12.80 -6.66 15.34
N SER A 352 -11.54 -6.49 15.68
CA SER A 352 -10.47 -6.32 14.71
C SER A 352 -9.19 -7.00 15.19
N LEU A 353 -8.37 -7.47 14.24
CA LEU A 353 -7.12 -8.18 14.51
C LEU A 353 -5.98 -7.59 13.67
N ALA A 354 -4.78 -7.59 14.25
CA ALA A 354 -3.55 -7.25 13.56
C ALA A 354 -2.58 -8.44 13.63
N PHE A 355 -2.04 -8.84 12.48
CA PHE A 355 -1.11 -9.94 12.34
C PHE A 355 0.26 -9.42 11.92
N MET A 356 1.32 -9.97 12.54
CA MET A 356 2.70 -9.59 12.23
C MET A 356 3.52 -10.82 11.88
N LEU A 357 4.05 -10.85 10.67
CA LEU A 357 4.86 -11.93 10.15
C LEU A 357 6.27 -11.87 10.75
N CYS A 358 6.71 -12.99 11.29
CA CYS A 358 8.03 -13.18 11.87
C CYS A 358 8.89 -14.03 10.94
N CYS A 359 9.89 -13.41 10.30
CA CYS A 359 10.80 -14.10 9.39
C CYS A 359 11.84 -14.91 10.19
N ASP A 360 11.41 -16.04 10.79
CA ASP A 360 12.19 -16.90 11.66
C ASP A 360 12.71 -18.21 10.98
N ASP A 361 12.44 -18.38 9.69
CA ASP A 361 12.93 -19.52 8.92
C ASP A 361 14.29 -19.22 8.28
N LEU A 362 15.32 -19.91 8.76
CA LEU A 362 16.70 -19.76 8.24
C LEU A 362 17.04 -20.74 7.11
N GLU A 363 16.17 -21.70 6.85
CA GLU A 363 16.40 -22.74 5.85
C GLU A 363 15.69 -22.42 4.53
N ARG A 364 14.42 -22.04 4.61
CA ARG A 364 13.55 -21.79 3.45
C ARG A 364 13.52 -20.32 3.05
N GLU A 365 13.90 -19.41 3.97
CA GLU A 365 13.88 -17.95 3.77
C GLU A 365 15.18 -17.30 4.29
N ASN A 366 15.44 -16.03 3.92
CA ASN A 366 16.50 -15.18 4.46
C ASN A 366 16.13 -14.67 5.87
N GLY A 367 15.76 -15.58 6.76
CA GLY A 367 15.28 -15.28 8.08
C GLY A 367 16.30 -14.58 8.98
N ASN A 368 15.79 -13.89 9.99
CA ASN A 368 16.57 -13.25 11.02
C ASN A 368 15.92 -13.48 12.39
N THR A 369 16.48 -14.39 13.16
CA THR A 369 15.93 -14.78 14.46
C THR A 369 15.82 -13.59 15.43
N SER A 370 16.80 -12.71 15.45
CA SER A 370 16.79 -11.53 16.32
C SER A 370 15.66 -10.57 15.98
N LYS A 371 15.44 -10.28 14.69
CA LYS A 371 14.28 -9.48 14.24
C LYS A 371 12.96 -10.18 14.56
N ALA A 372 12.88 -11.48 14.29
CA ALA A 372 11.68 -12.27 14.55
C ALA A 372 11.32 -12.33 16.03
N ASP A 373 12.30 -12.54 16.92
CA ASP A 373 12.08 -12.56 18.37
C ASP A 373 11.65 -11.19 18.91
N ASN A 374 12.25 -10.11 18.38
CA ASN A 374 11.81 -8.75 18.68
C ASN A 374 10.35 -8.53 18.25
N MET A 375 9.98 -8.94 17.04
CA MET A 375 8.59 -8.81 16.56
C MET A 375 7.61 -9.63 17.40
N LYS A 376 7.97 -10.86 17.79
CA LYS A 376 7.14 -11.68 18.70
C LYS A 376 6.93 -11.00 20.06
N ASN A 377 7.93 -10.26 20.58
CA ASN A 377 7.78 -9.48 21.80
C ASN A 377 6.84 -8.28 21.60
N LEU A 378 7.02 -7.53 20.51
CA LEU A 378 6.12 -6.42 20.15
C LEU A 378 4.67 -6.91 19.97
N CYS A 379 4.46 -8.09 19.39
CA CYS A 379 3.13 -8.68 19.29
C CYS A 379 2.48 -8.89 20.66
N LYS A 380 3.23 -9.41 21.65
CA LYS A 380 2.72 -9.60 23.01
C LYS A 380 2.41 -8.26 23.70
N GLU A 381 3.26 -7.26 23.50
CA GLU A 381 3.11 -5.93 24.13
C GLU A 381 1.93 -5.15 23.57
N ASN A 382 1.61 -5.35 22.26
CA ASN A 382 0.61 -4.56 21.54
C ASN A 382 -0.68 -5.36 21.21
N ASN A 383 -0.83 -6.59 21.69
CA ASN A 383 -1.95 -7.48 21.38
C ASN A 383 -2.09 -7.79 19.85
N TRP A 384 -0.97 -7.87 19.14
CA TRP A 384 -0.93 -8.37 17.77
C TRP A 384 -0.71 -9.87 17.77
N ILE A 385 -1.08 -10.53 16.69
CA ILE A 385 -0.91 -11.97 16.50
C ILE A 385 0.34 -12.21 15.66
N ALA A 386 1.30 -12.95 16.22
CA ALA A 386 2.51 -13.31 15.51
C ALA A 386 2.25 -14.47 14.56
N ILE A 387 2.78 -14.40 13.34
CA ILE A 387 2.84 -15.49 12.35
C ILE A 387 4.30 -15.95 12.24
N SER A 388 4.58 -17.24 12.47
CA SER A 388 5.90 -17.83 12.34
C SER A 388 6.06 -18.50 10.98
N MET A 389 6.90 -17.98 10.10
CA MET A 389 7.16 -18.63 8.80
C MET A 389 7.66 -20.07 8.97
N LYS A 390 8.46 -20.31 10.01
CA LYS A 390 9.04 -21.62 10.30
C LYS A 390 8.04 -22.63 10.79
N ASN A 391 7.13 -22.23 11.68
CA ASN A 391 6.28 -23.17 12.41
C ASN A 391 4.86 -23.22 11.87
N ASP A 392 4.33 -22.11 11.34
CA ASP A 392 2.94 -21.99 10.94
C ASP A 392 2.70 -22.42 9.48
N TRP A 393 3.76 -22.53 8.68
CA TRP A 393 3.66 -22.82 7.26
C TRP A 393 4.31 -24.13 6.85
N THR A 394 3.64 -24.90 6.01
CA THR A 394 4.15 -26.14 5.42
C THR A 394 5.17 -25.86 4.31
N THR A 395 5.00 -24.75 3.57
CA THR A 395 5.89 -24.26 2.53
C THR A 395 5.91 -22.73 2.53
N ILE A 396 6.92 -22.09 1.91
CA ILE A 396 6.95 -20.65 1.68
C ILE A 396 6.62 -20.34 0.21
N TYR A 397 7.40 -20.90 -0.72
CA TYR A 397 7.32 -20.64 -2.17
C TYR A 397 6.77 -21.81 -2.99
N GLY A 398 6.48 -22.98 -2.36
CA GLY A 398 6.06 -24.20 -3.02
C GLY A 398 7.22 -25.15 -3.34
N GLU A 399 6.90 -26.21 -4.09
CA GLU A 399 7.85 -27.26 -4.45
C GLU A 399 8.90 -26.73 -5.47
N GLY A 400 10.12 -27.27 -5.38
CA GLY A 400 11.20 -26.96 -6.32
C GLY A 400 11.95 -25.65 -6.05
N VAL A 401 11.48 -24.79 -5.16
CA VAL A 401 12.21 -23.58 -4.76
C VAL A 401 13.10 -23.86 -3.56
N THR A 402 14.37 -23.47 -3.68
CA THR A 402 15.36 -23.65 -2.59
C THR A 402 16.20 -22.39 -2.42
N ARG A 403 16.42 -21.98 -1.19
CA ARG A 403 17.33 -20.87 -0.89
C ARG A 403 18.77 -21.25 -1.23
N LYS A 404 19.50 -20.35 -1.89
CA LYS A 404 20.95 -20.48 -2.08
C LYS A 404 21.65 -20.23 -0.75
N LYS A 405 22.71 -21.02 -0.48
CA LYS A 405 23.55 -20.91 0.73
C LYS A 405 24.69 -19.93 0.50
#